data_0306d1831b2eac57099528bf4be11622
#
_entry.id   0306d1831b2eac57099528bf4be11622
#
_cell.length_a   1.000
_cell.length_b   1.000
_cell.length_c   1.000
_cell.angle_alpha   90.00
_cell.angle_beta   90.00
_cell.angle_gamma   90.00
#
_symmetry.space_group_name_H-M   'P 1'
#
loop_
_entity.id
_entity.type
_entity.pdbx_description
1 polymer ?
#
loop_
_entity_poly.entity_id
_entity_poly.type
_entity_poly.pdbx_seq_one_letter_code
_entity_poly.pdbx_strand_id
1 'polypeptide(L)'
;HAAQVGITKAQRSIQVAVAGNRFGRIAGVINQNLLSDEEQASGGAETLDIELAARSNKPIGEIDAYRAFRETHPGAVYLHKGDTFVVKSLDIPQRKITVYRDQVAYYTRVRGHKRTEILHIEKSKKIYGTNAYYGKIKVTDQVTEYERWCIRTHRRQDRFALDLPPQEFETEGFWFSIPAAIHHQCDAQGVDLMGALHAIEHAAIGIFPLMIMVDHKDIGGMSTHYHHQTGGAVIFIYDGIPGGAGLTRAAFADARLLLHYTQNIIRACPCDSGCPSCVHSPQCGSGNRPMDKSGAVFILKHLEASEALKDHLQTTSDDFSSKRRTSRVQEGKQPSRQNQASGDLYYGVFDLETQRSAAEVGGWQHADRMGISCGVIYDARRKAFRSYLEDQVGDLISHLQRFDLVVGFNVNRFDYRVLQGYSSFDFTALNTLEILEEIHNHLGFRLSLAHLAQETLNKNK
;
A
#
# COMPACT_ATOMS: atom_id res chain seq x y z
N HIS A 1 14.42 -8.30 -11.65
CA HIS A 1 12.97 -8.00 -11.59
C HIS A 1 12.22 -9.04 -10.74
N ALA A 2 12.42 -10.34 -10.95
CA ALA A 2 11.81 -11.40 -10.15
C ALA A 2 12.20 -11.31 -8.65
N ALA A 3 13.49 -11.08 -8.36
CA ALA A 3 13.97 -10.89 -7.00
C ALA A 3 13.34 -9.68 -6.30
N GLN A 4 13.12 -8.57 -7.03
CA GLN A 4 12.49 -7.36 -6.46
C GLN A 4 11.02 -7.61 -6.12
N VAL A 5 10.29 -8.35 -6.96
CA VAL A 5 8.89 -8.75 -6.70
C VAL A 5 8.84 -9.71 -5.51
N GLY A 6 9.76 -10.66 -5.43
CA GLY A 6 9.88 -11.59 -4.31
C GLY A 6 10.17 -10.89 -2.98
N ILE A 7 11.13 -9.93 -2.93
CA ILE A 7 11.43 -9.12 -1.74
C ILE A 7 10.16 -8.41 -1.23
N THR A 8 9.39 -7.80 -2.14
CA THR A 8 8.16 -7.10 -1.77
C THR A 8 7.11 -8.04 -1.17
N LYS A 9 6.97 -9.25 -1.74
CA LYS A 9 6.01 -10.25 -1.30
C LYS A 9 6.40 -10.82 0.07
N ALA A 10 7.67 -11.20 0.25
CA ALA A 10 8.19 -11.68 1.52
C ALA A 10 8.09 -10.60 2.62
N GLN A 11 8.38 -9.33 2.31
CA GLN A 11 8.19 -8.21 3.24
C GLN A 11 6.73 -8.06 3.70
N ARG A 12 5.76 -8.28 2.81
CA ARG A 12 4.33 -8.26 3.17
C ARG A 12 3.97 -9.37 4.15
N SER A 13 4.41 -10.60 3.90
CA SER A 13 4.20 -11.74 4.79
C SER A 13 4.77 -11.46 6.19
N ILE A 14 5.97 -10.90 6.25
CA ILE A 14 6.63 -10.53 7.52
C ILE A 14 5.88 -9.41 8.25
N GLN A 15 5.36 -8.39 7.54
CA GLN A 15 4.58 -7.32 8.17
C GLN A 15 3.33 -7.86 8.87
N VAL A 16 2.64 -8.83 8.29
CA VAL A 16 1.52 -9.54 8.93
C VAL A 16 1.97 -10.22 10.21
N ALA A 17 3.06 -10.96 10.15
CA ALA A 17 3.59 -11.69 11.30
C ALA A 17 4.06 -10.73 12.42
N VAL A 18 4.69 -9.59 12.09
CA VAL A 18 5.09 -8.55 13.06
C VAL A 18 3.89 -7.89 13.72
N ALA A 19 2.85 -7.57 12.93
CA ALA A 19 1.60 -7.05 13.49
C ALA A 19 0.94 -8.09 14.41
N GLY A 20 0.98 -9.38 14.05
CA GLY A 20 0.49 -10.51 14.85
C GLY A 20 1.18 -10.65 16.21
N ASN A 21 2.45 -10.29 16.35
CA ASN A 21 3.21 -10.48 17.59
C ASN A 21 2.90 -9.47 18.73
N ARG A 22 2.07 -8.46 18.49
CA ARG A 22 1.37 -7.75 19.59
C ARG A 22 0.31 -8.65 20.28
N PHE A 23 0.14 -9.86 19.81
CA PHE A 23 -0.93 -10.80 20.12
C PHE A 23 -0.78 -11.59 21.43
N GLY A 24 0.31 -11.54 22.15
CA GLY A 24 0.36 -12.12 23.50
C GLY A 24 -0.69 -11.55 24.48
N ARG A 25 -1.32 -10.41 24.12
CA ARG A 25 -2.50 -9.85 24.82
C ARG A 25 -3.82 -10.03 24.08
N ILE A 26 -3.81 -10.46 22.81
CA ILE A 26 -5.00 -10.45 21.94
C ILE A 26 -5.66 -11.84 21.86
N ALA A 27 -4.93 -12.93 22.11
CA ALA A 27 -5.55 -14.26 22.23
C ALA A 27 -6.66 -14.33 23.30
N GLY A 28 -6.61 -13.46 24.32
CA GLY A 28 -7.67 -13.31 25.32
C GLY A 28 -8.86 -12.47 24.84
N VAL A 29 -8.69 -11.61 23.83
CA VAL A 29 -9.74 -10.69 23.33
C VAL A 29 -10.49 -11.32 22.15
N ILE A 30 -9.81 -12.13 21.33
CA ILE A 30 -10.44 -12.82 20.19
C ILE A 30 -11.52 -13.81 20.67
N ASN A 31 -11.33 -14.42 21.82
CA ASN A 31 -12.30 -15.39 22.36
C ASN A 31 -13.57 -14.75 22.95
N GLN A 32 -13.60 -13.43 23.16
CA GLN A 32 -14.81 -12.72 23.63
C GLN A 32 -15.56 -11.97 22.51
N ASN A 33 -14.89 -11.61 21.39
CA ASN A 33 -15.53 -10.83 20.32
C ASN A 33 -16.06 -11.70 19.16
N LEU A 34 -15.63 -12.96 19.02
CA LEU A 34 -16.14 -13.86 17.99
C LEU A 34 -17.52 -14.47 18.27
N LEU A 35 -18.08 -14.22 19.47
CA LEU A 35 -19.38 -14.76 19.87
C LEU A 35 -20.49 -13.70 20.03
N SER A 36 -20.21 -12.41 19.73
CA SER A 36 -21.19 -11.33 19.95
C SER A 36 -21.58 -10.48 18.75
N ASP A 37 -20.98 -10.66 17.55
CA ASP A 37 -21.19 -9.75 16.42
C ASP A 37 -21.80 -10.41 15.16
N GLU A 38 -22.71 -11.37 15.32
CA GLU A 38 -23.54 -11.84 14.19
C GLU A 38 -24.72 -10.91 13.85
N GLU A 39 -24.92 -9.82 14.56
CA GLU A 39 -25.97 -8.84 14.28
C GLU A 39 -25.43 -7.40 14.37
N GLN A 40 -24.91 -6.86 13.30
CA GLN A 40 -24.92 -5.44 12.90
C GLN A 40 -23.68 -5.06 12.06
N ALA A 41 -23.63 -5.44 10.80
CA ALA A 41 -22.92 -4.69 9.76
C ALA A 41 -23.41 -5.08 8.37
N SER A 42 -24.65 -4.75 8.04
CA SER A 42 -25.14 -4.75 6.65
C SER A 42 -24.83 -3.41 5.96
N GLY A 43 -23.54 -3.10 5.85
CA GLY A 43 -23.03 -2.17 4.86
C GLY A 43 -22.54 -2.97 3.67
N GLY A 44 -23.41 -3.77 3.05
CA GLY A 44 -23.05 -4.53 1.86
C GLY A 44 -22.65 -3.57 0.75
N ALA A 45 -21.43 -3.72 0.19
CA ALA A 45 -21.06 -3.03 -1.03
C ALA A 45 -22.15 -3.27 -2.08
N GLU A 46 -22.70 -2.18 -2.63
CA GLU A 46 -23.71 -2.30 -3.66
C GLU A 46 -23.10 -2.94 -4.89
N THR A 47 -23.61 -4.11 -5.29
CA THR A 47 -23.13 -4.82 -6.47
C THR A 47 -24.15 -4.77 -7.60
N LEU A 48 -23.68 -4.89 -8.84
CA LEU A 48 -24.49 -5.00 -10.04
C LEU A 48 -24.25 -6.35 -10.70
N ASP A 49 -25.35 -6.96 -11.18
CA ASP A 49 -25.32 -8.22 -11.92
C ASP A 49 -24.93 -8.03 -13.38
N ILE A 50 -24.02 -8.87 -13.87
CA ILE A 50 -23.59 -8.89 -15.27
C ILE A 50 -24.30 -10.03 -15.99
N GLU A 51 -25.19 -9.74 -16.94
CA GLU A 51 -25.98 -10.71 -17.69
C GLU A 51 -25.64 -10.72 -19.17
N LEU A 52 -25.73 -11.90 -19.78
CA LEU A 52 -25.64 -12.08 -21.24
C LEU A 52 -26.91 -11.60 -21.95
N ALA A 53 -26.75 -10.83 -23.03
CA ALA A 53 -27.86 -10.32 -23.85
C ALA A 53 -28.71 -11.42 -24.54
N ALA A 54 -28.21 -12.65 -24.57
CA ALA A 54 -28.88 -13.80 -25.23
C ALA A 54 -29.26 -14.89 -24.22
N ARG A 55 -30.54 -14.97 -23.91
CA ARG A 55 -31.27 -16.15 -23.39
C ARG A 55 -30.84 -16.78 -22.04
N SER A 56 -30.10 -16.14 -21.18
CA SER A 56 -29.83 -16.69 -19.85
C SER A 56 -30.21 -15.68 -18.77
N ASN A 57 -31.16 -16.05 -17.92
CA ASN A 57 -31.54 -15.29 -16.74
C ASN A 57 -30.53 -15.48 -15.58
N LYS A 58 -29.36 -16.03 -15.83
CA LYS A 58 -28.31 -16.20 -14.83
C LYS A 58 -27.20 -15.17 -15.06
N PRO A 59 -26.83 -14.38 -14.05
CA PRO A 59 -25.69 -13.49 -14.16
C PRO A 59 -24.41 -14.32 -14.41
N ILE A 60 -23.51 -13.79 -15.23
CA ILE A 60 -22.18 -14.38 -15.45
C ILE A 60 -21.19 -13.95 -14.37
N GLY A 61 -21.49 -12.87 -13.64
CA GLY A 61 -20.69 -12.31 -12.57
C GLY A 61 -21.37 -11.09 -11.95
N GLU A 62 -20.74 -10.58 -10.91
CA GLU A 62 -21.13 -9.37 -10.20
C GLU A 62 -19.98 -8.39 -10.20
N ILE A 63 -20.26 -7.10 -10.12
CA ILE A 63 -19.27 -6.03 -10.01
C ILE A 63 -19.75 -4.99 -9.01
N ASP A 64 -18.83 -4.47 -8.23
CA ASP A 64 -19.07 -3.36 -7.32
C ASP A 64 -19.57 -2.10 -8.05
N ALA A 65 -20.54 -1.39 -7.47
CA ALA A 65 -21.19 -0.23 -8.08
C ALA A 65 -20.21 0.89 -8.44
N TYR A 66 -19.19 1.12 -7.61
CA TYR A 66 -18.19 2.14 -7.90
C TYR A 66 -17.32 1.75 -9.11
N ARG A 67 -16.96 0.48 -9.22
CA ARG A 67 -16.18 -0.04 -10.35
C ARG A 67 -17.00 -0.16 -11.63
N ALA A 68 -18.31 -0.36 -11.52
CA ALA A 68 -19.19 -0.57 -12.67
C ALA A 68 -19.11 0.57 -13.69
N PHE A 69 -19.05 1.82 -13.23
CA PHE A 69 -18.97 2.99 -14.10
C PHE A 69 -17.66 3.06 -14.89
N ARG A 70 -16.60 2.50 -14.37
CA ARG A 70 -15.28 2.48 -15.01
C ARG A 70 -15.02 1.27 -15.88
N GLU A 71 -15.53 0.11 -15.46
CA GLU A 71 -15.20 -1.18 -16.09
C GLU A 71 -16.32 -1.70 -16.98
N THR A 72 -17.58 -1.29 -16.72
CA THR A 72 -18.77 -1.81 -17.40
C THR A 72 -19.71 -0.72 -17.91
N HIS A 73 -19.18 0.46 -18.24
CA HIS A 73 -19.93 1.49 -18.95
C HIS A 73 -20.39 0.99 -20.36
N PRO A 74 -21.43 1.56 -20.96
CA PRO A 74 -21.82 1.21 -22.32
C PRO A 74 -20.66 1.33 -23.30
N GLY A 75 -20.41 0.28 -24.08
CA GLY A 75 -19.30 0.16 -25.02
C GLY A 75 -17.96 -0.27 -24.41
N ALA A 76 -17.87 -0.52 -23.10
CA ALA A 76 -16.69 -1.06 -22.46
C ALA A 76 -16.35 -2.46 -22.94
N VAL A 77 -15.05 -2.78 -23.00
CA VAL A 77 -14.57 -4.14 -23.19
C VAL A 77 -14.33 -4.76 -21.81
N TYR A 78 -15.11 -5.76 -21.47
CA TYR A 78 -15.07 -6.46 -20.20
C TYR A 78 -14.51 -7.87 -20.36
N LEU A 79 -13.50 -8.21 -19.56
CA LEU A 79 -12.88 -9.52 -19.56
C LEU A 79 -13.40 -10.35 -18.38
N HIS A 80 -13.96 -11.52 -18.64
CA HIS A 80 -14.43 -12.42 -17.59
C HIS A 80 -14.05 -13.87 -17.90
N LYS A 81 -13.32 -14.51 -16.97
CA LYS A 81 -12.88 -15.92 -17.07
C LYS A 81 -12.20 -16.28 -18.40
N GLY A 82 -11.44 -15.35 -18.98
CA GLY A 82 -10.74 -15.56 -20.26
C GLY A 82 -11.56 -15.20 -21.51
N ASP A 83 -12.85 -14.94 -21.38
CA ASP A 83 -13.71 -14.50 -22.46
C ASP A 83 -13.77 -12.97 -22.53
N THR A 84 -13.94 -12.47 -23.76
CA THR A 84 -14.10 -11.03 -24.02
C THR A 84 -15.58 -10.72 -24.26
N PHE A 85 -16.07 -9.71 -23.58
CA PHE A 85 -17.43 -9.19 -23.71
C PHE A 85 -17.40 -7.70 -24.01
N VAL A 86 -18.42 -7.23 -24.73
CA VAL A 86 -18.69 -5.81 -24.91
C VAL A 86 -19.98 -5.45 -24.16
N VAL A 87 -19.93 -4.37 -23.38
CA VAL A 87 -21.07 -3.92 -22.61
C VAL A 87 -22.06 -3.21 -23.54
N LYS A 88 -23.30 -3.72 -23.55
CA LYS A 88 -24.40 -3.13 -24.31
C LYS A 88 -25.08 -2.00 -23.56
N SER A 89 -25.37 -2.22 -22.28
CA SER A 89 -26.06 -1.25 -21.42
C SER A 89 -25.68 -1.43 -19.96
N LEU A 90 -25.68 -0.34 -19.22
CA LEU A 90 -25.57 -0.24 -17.78
C LEU A 90 -26.86 0.39 -17.27
N ASP A 91 -27.69 -0.39 -16.59
CA ASP A 91 -28.93 0.05 -15.95
C ASP A 91 -28.71 0.18 -14.45
N ILE A 92 -28.48 1.42 -13.99
CA ILE A 92 -28.15 1.70 -12.61
C ILE A 92 -29.33 1.45 -11.67
N PRO A 93 -30.57 1.90 -11.98
CA PRO A 93 -31.74 1.64 -11.16
C PRO A 93 -32.05 0.16 -10.96
N GLN A 94 -31.89 -0.64 -12.02
CA GLN A 94 -32.14 -2.08 -11.96
C GLN A 94 -30.91 -2.88 -11.48
N ARG A 95 -29.78 -2.22 -11.24
CA ARG A 95 -28.50 -2.85 -10.88
C ARG A 95 -28.05 -3.93 -11.86
N LYS A 96 -28.26 -3.68 -13.14
CA LYS A 96 -28.08 -4.66 -14.22
C LYS A 96 -27.17 -4.17 -15.32
N ILE A 97 -26.21 -5.01 -15.68
CA ILE A 97 -25.29 -4.78 -16.79
C ILE A 97 -25.55 -5.85 -17.86
N THR A 98 -25.85 -5.42 -19.07
CA THR A 98 -26.06 -6.33 -20.19
C THR A 98 -24.82 -6.37 -21.07
N VAL A 99 -24.27 -7.56 -21.30
CA VAL A 99 -23.09 -7.76 -22.14
C VAL A 99 -23.36 -8.75 -23.26
N TYR A 100 -22.58 -8.68 -24.34
CA TYR A 100 -22.54 -9.70 -25.37
C TYR A 100 -21.11 -10.15 -25.64
N ARG A 101 -20.92 -11.42 -25.99
CA ARG A 101 -19.61 -11.96 -26.33
C ARG A 101 -19.18 -11.45 -27.69
N ASP A 102 -17.97 -10.89 -27.76
CA ASP A 102 -17.36 -10.41 -29.01
C ASP A 102 -15.84 -10.50 -28.91
N GLN A 103 -15.18 -10.70 -30.06
CA GLN A 103 -13.73 -10.63 -30.15
C GLN A 103 -13.33 -9.32 -30.81
N VAL A 104 -12.84 -8.40 -30.00
CA VAL A 104 -12.46 -7.07 -30.46
C VAL A 104 -10.95 -6.90 -30.45
N ALA A 105 -10.42 -6.09 -31.38
CA ALA A 105 -8.99 -5.79 -31.48
C ALA A 105 -8.61 -4.48 -30.72
N TYR A 106 -9.46 -4.06 -29.80
CA TYR A 106 -9.24 -2.87 -28.99
C TYR A 106 -9.59 -3.12 -27.52
N TYR A 107 -9.09 -2.29 -26.66
CA TYR A 107 -9.50 -2.17 -25.26
C TYR A 107 -10.00 -0.75 -24.96
N THR A 108 -10.74 -0.59 -23.87
CA THR A 108 -11.32 0.69 -23.48
C THR A 108 -10.62 1.30 -22.28
N ARG A 109 -10.55 2.64 -22.26
CA ARG A 109 -10.06 3.43 -21.12
C ARG A 109 -11.04 4.58 -20.87
N VAL A 110 -11.49 4.71 -19.63
CA VAL A 110 -12.34 5.83 -19.23
C VAL A 110 -11.54 7.10 -19.01
N ARG A 111 -12.22 8.23 -19.17
CA ARG A 111 -11.78 9.57 -18.81
C ARG A 111 -12.85 10.22 -17.94
N GLY A 112 -12.40 11.03 -17.00
CA GLY A 112 -13.32 11.68 -16.08
C GLY A 112 -12.61 12.69 -15.20
N HIS A 113 -13.37 13.24 -14.26
CA HIS A 113 -12.92 14.26 -13.32
C HIS A 113 -13.12 13.76 -11.90
N LYS A 114 -12.13 14.04 -11.06
CA LYS A 114 -12.23 13.86 -9.62
C LYS A 114 -12.20 15.19 -8.91
N ARG A 115 -12.97 15.30 -7.83
CA ARG A 115 -12.95 16.43 -6.91
C ARG A 115 -12.95 15.89 -5.48
N THR A 116 -12.34 16.65 -4.59
CA THR A 116 -12.36 16.38 -3.16
C THR A 116 -12.91 17.60 -2.44
N GLU A 117 -13.59 17.34 -1.34
CA GLU A 117 -14.06 18.34 -0.39
C GLU A 117 -13.64 17.91 1.00
N ILE A 118 -12.98 18.79 1.75
CA ILE A 118 -12.57 18.54 3.14
C ILE A 118 -13.79 18.77 4.01
N LEU A 119 -14.29 17.71 4.63
CA LEU A 119 -15.44 17.76 5.54
C LEU A 119 -15.00 18.08 6.95
N HIS A 120 -13.96 17.41 7.43
CA HIS A 120 -13.43 17.58 8.78
C HIS A 120 -11.95 17.24 8.86
N ILE A 121 -11.19 18.07 9.59
CA ILE A 121 -9.78 17.82 9.90
C ILE A 121 -9.68 17.25 11.30
N GLU A 122 -9.26 15.99 11.43
CA GLU A 122 -9.10 15.32 12.71
C GLU A 122 -7.72 15.55 13.32
N LYS A 123 -6.70 15.53 12.47
CA LYS A 123 -5.29 15.65 12.89
C LYS A 123 -4.49 16.48 11.91
N SER A 124 -3.48 17.17 12.43
CA SER A 124 -2.50 17.86 11.61
C SER A 124 -1.10 17.70 12.23
N LYS A 125 -0.07 17.70 11.39
CA LYS A 125 1.33 17.71 11.82
C LYS A 125 2.21 18.35 10.76
N LYS A 126 3.37 18.83 11.19
CA LYS A 126 4.41 19.26 10.26
C LYS A 126 5.21 18.06 9.78
N ILE A 127 5.42 18.00 8.46
CA ILE A 127 6.30 17.02 7.81
C ILE A 127 7.16 17.77 6.80
N TYR A 128 8.46 17.65 6.89
CA TYR A 128 9.39 18.45 6.10
C TYR A 128 9.02 19.95 6.19
N GLY A 129 9.03 20.69 5.13
CA GLY A 129 8.66 22.12 5.12
C GLY A 129 7.16 22.42 5.05
N THR A 130 6.27 21.42 5.14
CA THR A 130 4.82 21.59 4.93
C THR A 130 3.97 21.06 6.08
N ASN A 131 2.66 21.31 6.02
CA ASN A 131 1.68 20.73 6.92
C ASN A 131 0.98 19.55 6.23
N ALA A 132 0.90 18.45 6.94
CA ALA A 132 0.08 17.31 6.59
C ALA A 132 -1.17 17.25 7.48
N TYR A 133 -2.25 16.81 6.92
CA TYR A 133 -3.55 16.72 7.54
C TYR A 133 -4.14 15.34 7.34
N TYR A 134 -4.97 14.91 8.26
CA TYR A 134 -5.78 13.71 8.17
C TYR A 134 -7.20 14.02 8.65
N GLY A 135 -8.19 13.44 8.01
CA GLY A 135 -9.58 13.62 8.38
C GLY A 135 -10.56 13.05 7.36
N LYS A 136 -11.81 13.51 7.46
CA LYS A 136 -12.88 13.10 6.57
C LYS A 136 -12.94 13.99 5.35
N ILE A 137 -13.07 13.36 4.20
CA ILE A 137 -13.23 14.04 2.91
C ILE A 137 -14.39 13.42 2.13
N LYS A 138 -15.00 14.20 1.27
CA LYS A 138 -15.95 13.76 0.25
C LYS A 138 -15.23 13.69 -1.09
N VAL A 139 -15.33 12.57 -1.77
CA VAL A 139 -14.78 12.37 -3.11
C VAL A 139 -15.94 12.32 -4.10
N THR A 140 -15.85 13.12 -5.14
CA THR A 140 -16.74 13.08 -6.30
C THR A 140 -15.95 12.60 -7.51
N ASP A 141 -16.33 11.48 -8.10
CA ASP A 141 -15.72 10.90 -9.30
C ASP A 141 -16.77 10.82 -10.40
N GLN A 142 -16.49 11.43 -11.55
CA GLN A 142 -17.38 11.44 -12.70
C GLN A 142 -16.68 10.95 -13.94
N VAL A 143 -17.14 9.83 -14.49
CA VAL A 143 -16.72 9.31 -15.79
C VAL A 143 -17.52 10.03 -16.87
N THR A 144 -16.84 10.78 -17.74
CA THR A 144 -17.48 11.62 -18.78
C THR A 144 -17.30 11.08 -20.19
N GLU A 145 -16.35 10.19 -20.40
CA GLU A 145 -16.04 9.65 -21.71
C GLU A 145 -15.16 8.40 -21.62
N TYR A 146 -15.07 7.67 -22.72
CA TYR A 146 -14.10 6.61 -22.88
C TYR A 146 -13.40 6.65 -24.24
N GLU A 147 -12.22 6.07 -24.28
CA GLU A 147 -11.39 5.95 -25.47
C GLU A 147 -11.25 4.46 -25.86
N ARG A 148 -11.26 4.18 -27.18
CA ARG A 148 -10.85 2.89 -27.71
C ARG A 148 -9.40 2.92 -28.14
N TRP A 149 -8.65 1.92 -27.72
CA TRP A 149 -7.22 1.78 -28.00
C TRP A 149 -6.93 0.45 -28.70
N CYS A 150 -6.24 0.49 -29.83
CA CYS A 150 -5.83 -0.71 -30.55
C CYS A 150 -4.88 -1.58 -29.68
N ILE A 151 -5.17 -2.87 -29.51
CA ILE A 151 -4.38 -3.80 -28.73
C ILE A 151 -2.95 -3.92 -29.30
N ARG A 152 -2.82 -4.01 -30.63
CA ARG A 152 -1.54 -4.26 -31.29
C ARG A 152 -0.63 -3.03 -31.36
N THR A 153 -1.19 -1.85 -31.61
CA THR A 153 -0.40 -0.63 -31.84
C THR A 153 -0.35 0.31 -30.64
N HIS A 154 -1.19 0.06 -29.62
CA HIS A 154 -1.39 0.94 -28.48
C HIS A 154 -1.69 2.41 -28.88
N ARG A 155 -2.34 2.60 -30.03
CA ARG A 155 -2.79 3.91 -30.48
C ARG A 155 -4.28 4.08 -30.21
N ARG A 156 -4.66 5.28 -29.79
CA ARG A 156 -6.08 5.64 -29.66
C ARG A 156 -6.73 5.64 -31.03
N GLN A 157 -7.88 4.98 -31.13
CA GLN A 157 -8.70 4.91 -32.32
C GLN A 157 -9.82 5.94 -32.28
N ASP A 158 -10.62 5.91 -31.20
CA ASP A 158 -11.83 6.69 -31.07
C ASP A 158 -12.00 7.20 -29.63
N ARG A 159 -12.90 8.19 -29.47
CA ARG A 159 -13.32 8.77 -28.19
C ARG A 159 -14.83 8.97 -28.20
N PHE A 160 -15.50 8.54 -27.15
CA PHE A 160 -16.94 8.56 -27.00
C PHE A 160 -17.34 9.23 -25.69
N ALA A 161 -18.30 10.16 -25.76
CA ALA A 161 -18.89 10.73 -24.56
C ALA A 161 -19.75 9.71 -23.80
N LEU A 162 -19.76 9.81 -22.48
CA LEU A 162 -20.61 9.06 -21.58
C LEU A 162 -21.42 10.03 -20.74
N ASP A 163 -22.71 9.76 -20.63
CA ASP A 163 -23.63 10.47 -19.73
C ASP A 163 -23.89 9.60 -18.52
N LEU A 164 -22.92 9.59 -17.57
CA LEU A 164 -23.00 8.87 -16.31
C LEU A 164 -23.09 9.87 -15.17
N PRO A 165 -23.92 9.60 -14.14
CA PRO A 165 -23.99 10.46 -12.97
C PRO A 165 -22.65 10.46 -12.21
N PRO A 166 -22.33 11.55 -11.50
CA PRO A 166 -21.19 11.54 -10.57
C PRO A 166 -21.43 10.53 -9.45
N GLN A 167 -20.37 9.87 -9.06
CA GLN A 167 -20.35 9.01 -7.88
C GLN A 167 -19.73 9.79 -6.72
N GLU A 168 -20.43 9.87 -5.61
CA GLU A 168 -19.99 10.58 -4.43
C GLU A 168 -19.92 9.65 -3.26
N PHE A 169 -18.86 9.73 -2.48
CA PHE A 169 -18.72 9.01 -1.23
C PHE A 169 -17.86 9.78 -0.24
N GLU A 170 -18.16 9.62 1.04
CA GLU A 170 -17.34 10.13 2.12
C GLU A 170 -16.32 9.05 2.52
N THR A 171 -15.09 9.48 2.84
CA THR A 171 -14.02 8.56 3.22
C THR A 171 -12.99 9.25 4.10
N GLU A 172 -12.02 8.49 4.56
CA GLU A 172 -10.84 9.00 5.25
C GLU A 172 -9.75 9.39 4.25
N GLY A 173 -9.08 10.52 4.52
CA GLY A 173 -8.02 11.00 3.67
C GLY A 173 -6.86 11.62 4.45
N PHE A 174 -5.70 11.51 3.84
CA PHE A 174 -4.48 12.19 4.22
C PHE A 174 -4.08 13.12 3.09
N TRP A 175 -3.73 14.38 3.42
CA TRP A 175 -3.29 15.33 2.40
C TRP A 175 -2.20 16.26 2.93
N PHE A 176 -1.42 16.80 2.03
CA PHE A 176 -0.40 17.80 2.33
C PHE A 176 -0.34 18.86 1.23
N SER A 177 -0.13 20.10 1.66
CA SER A 177 -0.06 21.26 0.78
C SER A 177 1.38 21.51 0.32
N ILE A 178 1.55 22.07 -0.84
CA ILE A 178 2.84 22.56 -1.32
C ILE A 178 2.96 24.05 -0.98
N PRO A 179 3.98 24.46 -0.21
CA PRO A 179 4.17 25.87 0.15
C PRO A 179 4.32 26.75 -1.07
N ALA A 180 3.73 27.96 -1.03
CA ALA A 180 3.78 28.92 -2.12
C ALA A 180 5.23 29.27 -2.55
N ALA A 181 6.16 29.27 -1.61
CA ALA A 181 7.59 29.50 -1.91
C ALA A 181 8.17 28.44 -2.86
N ILE A 182 7.75 27.16 -2.71
CA ILE A 182 8.19 26.08 -3.61
C ILE A 182 7.47 26.21 -4.96
N HIS A 183 6.21 26.63 -4.96
CA HIS A 183 5.48 26.91 -6.21
C HIS A 183 6.20 27.98 -7.04
N HIS A 184 6.56 29.12 -6.43
CA HIS A 184 7.34 30.18 -7.12
C HIS A 184 8.71 29.68 -7.62
N GLN A 185 9.35 28.77 -6.89
CA GLN A 185 10.60 28.15 -7.36
C GLN A 185 10.38 27.25 -8.56
N CYS A 186 9.26 26.51 -8.59
CA CYS A 186 8.88 25.71 -9.77
C CYS A 186 8.68 26.59 -10.99
N ASP A 187 7.97 27.72 -10.87
CA ASP A 187 7.75 28.67 -11.95
C ASP A 187 9.10 29.24 -12.47
N ALA A 188 10.00 29.64 -11.55
CA ALA A 188 11.30 30.17 -11.90
C ALA A 188 12.22 29.17 -12.61
N GLN A 189 12.03 27.88 -12.39
CA GLN A 189 12.83 26.80 -12.98
C GLN A 189 12.14 26.12 -14.17
N GLY A 190 10.93 26.58 -14.55
CA GLY A 190 10.15 26.00 -15.64
C GLY A 190 9.65 24.57 -15.36
N VAL A 191 9.44 24.22 -14.09
CA VAL A 191 8.90 22.92 -13.66
C VAL A 191 7.41 22.88 -13.93
N ASP A 192 6.91 21.84 -14.59
CA ASP A 192 5.47 21.59 -14.71
C ASP A 192 4.90 21.17 -13.34
N LEU A 193 4.39 22.14 -12.60
CA LEU A 193 3.85 21.91 -11.26
C LEU A 193 2.78 20.82 -11.24
N MET A 194 1.82 20.84 -12.19
CA MET A 194 0.78 19.80 -12.23
C MET A 194 1.34 18.44 -12.52
N GLY A 195 2.26 18.33 -13.46
CA GLY A 195 2.95 17.08 -13.77
C GLY A 195 3.77 16.56 -12.61
N ALA A 196 4.42 17.45 -11.85
CA ALA A 196 5.19 17.10 -10.67
C ALA A 196 4.32 16.61 -9.50
N LEU A 197 3.21 17.31 -9.20
CA LEU A 197 2.25 16.89 -8.17
C LEU A 197 1.65 15.52 -8.49
N HIS A 198 1.27 15.31 -9.73
CA HIS A 198 0.71 14.05 -10.24
C HIS A 198 1.72 12.90 -10.15
N ALA A 199 2.99 13.16 -10.43
CA ALA A 199 4.06 12.19 -10.26
C ALA A 199 4.28 11.81 -8.79
N ILE A 200 4.22 12.78 -7.88
CA ILE A 200 4.32 12.55 -6.43
C ILE A 200 3.13 11.73 -5.93
N GLU A 201 1.90 12.09 -6.34
CA GLU A 201 0.68 11.36 -6.01
C GLU A 201 0.79 9.88 -6.38
N HIS A 202 1.12 9.60 -7.64
CA HIS A 202 1.22 8.22 -8.13
C HIS A 202 2.32 7.42 -7.43
N ALA A 203 3.48 8.02 -7.23
CA ALA A 203 4.59 7.35 -6.55
C ALA A 203 4.25 7.09 -5.07
N ALA A 204 3.58 8.03 -4.39
CA ALA A 204 3.14 7.85 -3.02
C ALA A 204 2.11 6.71 -2.90
N ILE A 205 1.11 6.65 -3.79
CA ILE A 205 0.16 5.53 -3.85
C ILE A 205 0.89 4.22 -4.18
N GLY A 206 1.88 4.25 -5.07
CA GLY A 206 2.69 3.09 -5.43
C GLY A 206 3.51 2.52 -4.26
N ILE A 207 3.95 3.38 -3.35
CA ILE A 207 4.70 3.02 -2.14
C ILE A 207 3.78 2.55 -0.99
N PHE A 208 2.53 2.97 -1.00
CA PHE A 208 1.59 2.69 0.08
C PHE A 208 1.52 1.21 0.50
N PRO A 209 1.43 0.24 -0.44
CA PRO A 209 1.43 -1.18 -0.11
C PRO A 209 2.71 -1.69 0.56
N LEU A 210 3.82 -0.96 0.45
CA LEU A 210 5.07 -1.30 1.13
C LEU A 210 5.06 -0.89 2.61
N MET A 211 4.22 0.08 2.96
CA MET A 211 4.10 0.60 4.33
C MET A 211 2.91 0.00 5.07
N ILE A 212 1.83 -0.25 4.34
CA ILE A 212 0.56 -0.73 4.88
C ILE A 212 0.07 -1.83 3.95
N MET A 213 -0.33 -2.96 4.52
CA MET A 213 -0.88 -4.07 3.73
C MET A 213 -2.21 -3.68 3.09
N VAL A 214 -2.17 -3.32 1.82
CA VAL A 214 -3.31 -2.82 1.07
C VAL A 214 -3.17 -3.17 -0.42
N ASP A 215 -4.28 -3.43 -1.11
CA ASP A 215 -4.28 -3.45 -2.56
C ASP A 215 -4.21 -2.00 -3.09
N HIS A 216 -3.50 -1.78 -4.19
CA HIS A 216 -3.48 -0.48 -4.87
C HIS A 216 -4.87 0.03 -5.26
N LYS A 217 -5.87 -0.85 -5.37
CA LYS A 217 -7.25 -0.51 -5.69
C LYS A 217 -8.00 0.12 -4.53
N ASP A 218 -7.54 -0.13 -3.31
CA ASP A 218 -8.18 0.36 -2.09
C ASP A 218 -7.71 1.77 -1.72
N ILE A 219 -6.75 2.33 -2.46
CA ILE A 219 -6.23 3.67 -2.26
C ILE A 219 -6.48 4.51 -3.51
N GLY A 220 -7.09 5.66 -3.32
CA GLY A 220 -7.25 6.68 -4.33
C GLY A 220 -6.36 7.89 -4.07
N GLY A 221 -6.19 8.71 -5.11
CA GLY A 221 -5.52 9.99 -4.98
C GLY A 221 -6.10 11.06 -5.89
N MET A 222 -5.76 12.29 -5.56
CA MET A 222 -6.02 13.47 -6.37
C MET A 222 -4.98 14.54 -6.07
N SER A 223 -4.39 15.09 -7.10
CA SER A 223 -3.50 16.25 -7.02
C SER A 223 -4.08 17.44 -7.80
N THR A 224 -3.87 18.62 -7.29
CA THR A 224 -4.28 19.84 -7.95
C THR A 224 -3.33 21.00 -7.65
N HIS A 225 -3.11 21.88 -8.62
CA HIS A 225 -2.32 23.09 -8.43
C HIS A 225 -3.03 24.13 -7.57
N TYR A 226 -4.35 24.02 -7.43
CA TYR A 226 -5.14 24.88 -6.57
C TYR A 226 -6.38 24.16 -6.04
N HIS A 227 -6.53 24.13 -4.72
CA HIS A 227 -7.71 23.63 -4.04
C HIS A 227 -8.32 24.74 -3.18
N HIS A 228 -9.60 25.01 -3.37
CA HIS A 228 -10.25 26.20 -2.78
C HIS A 228 -10.22 26.22 -1.25
N GLN A 229 -10.32 25.07 -0.58
CA GLN A 229 -10.31 24.99 0.88
C GLN A 229 -8.90 25.07 1.48
N THR A 230 -7.85 24.69 0.74
CA THR A 230 -6.47 24.78 1.20
C THR A 230 -5.75 26.04 0.72
N GLY A 231 -6.32 26.74 -0.27
CA GLY A 231 -5.78 27.97 -0.83
C GLY A 231 -4.51 27.79 -1.66
N GLY A 232 -4.18 26.56 -2.11
CA GLY A 232 -2.97 26.30 -2.87
C GLY A 232 -2.87 24.90 -3.42
N ALA A 233 -1.67 24.56 -3.88
CA ALA A 233 -1.38 23.25 -4.43
C ALA A 233 -1.40 22.17 -3.33
N VAL A 234 -2.02 21.05 -3.60
CA VAL A 234 -2.24 19.98 -2.63
C VAL A 234 -2.29 18.61 -3.29
N ILE A 235 -1.85 17.61 -2.55
CA ILE A 235 -1.97 16.20 -2.91
C ILE A 235 -2.83 15.51 -1.83
N PHE A 236 -3.92 14.87 -2.25
CA PHE A 236 -4.78 14.01 -1.45
C PHE A 236 -4.47 12.55 -1.74
N ILE A 237 -4.41 11.75 -0.70
CA ILE A 237 -4.43 10.29 -0.75
C ILE A 237 -5.55 9.86 0.18
N TYR A 238 -6.45 9.00 -0.30
CA TYR A 238 -7.65 8.64 0.44
C TYR A 238 -7.97 7.15 0.31
N ASP A 239 -8.70 6.64 1.29
CA ASP A 239 -9.20 5.28 1.26
C ASP A 239 -10.24 5.17 0.13
N GLY A 240 -10.05 4.25 -0.81
CA GLY A 240 -10.92 4.04 -1.97
C GLY A 240 -12.26 3.38 -1.62
N ILE A 241 -12.57 3.24 -0.34
CA ILE A 241 -13.75 2.56 0.20
C ILE A 241 -14.63 3.59 0.91
N PRO A 242 -15.96 3.62 0.64
CA PRO A 242 -16.89 4.46 1.37
C PRO A 242 -16.78 4.25 2.89
N GLY A 243 -16.78 5.34 3.65
CA GLY A 243 -16.60 5.33 5.10
C GLY A 243 -15.14 5.31 5.56
N GLY A 244 -14.23 4.87 4.72
CA GLY A 244 -12.81 4.69 5.03
C GLY A 244 -12.51 3.36 5.72
N ALA A 245 -11.31 2.85 5.52
CA ALA A 245 -10.80 1.61 6.12
C ALA A 245 -9.64 1.85 7.10
N GLY A 246 -9.33 3.12 7.41
CA GLY A 246 -8.23 3.51 8.29
C GLY A 246 -6.83 3.40 7.67
N LEU A 247 -6.74 3.17 6.36
CA LEU A 247 -5.47 3.00 5.66
C LEU A 247 -4.67 4.31 5.64
N THR A 248 -5.33 5.40 5.30
CA THR A 248 -4.72 6.73 5.29
C THR A 248 -4.42 7.26 6.69
N ARG A 249 -5.12 6.78 7.73
CA ARG A 249 -4.79 7.05 9.13
C ARG A 249 -3.41 6.49 9.49
N ALA A 250 -3.13 5.26 9.08
CA ALA A 250 -1.84 4.63 9.31
C ALA A 250 -0.72 5.33 8.51
N ALA A 251 -0.98 5.68 7.24
CA ALA A 251 -0.03 6.46 6.44
C ALA A 251 0.24 7.85 7.00
N PHE A 252 -0.78 8.52 7.54
CA PHE A 252 -0.57 9.80 8.22
C PHE A 252 0.36 9.63 9.42
N ALA A 253 0.28 8.54 10.19
CA ALA A 253 1.20 8.30 11.30
C ALA A 253 2.66 8.33 10.83
N ASP A 254 2.96 7.73 9.67
CA ASP A 254 4.30 7.62 9.10
C ASP A 254 4.50 8.46 7.82
N ALA A 255 3.78 9.60 7.72
CA ALA A 255 3.76 10.43 6.51
C ALA A 255 5.16 10.92 6.07
N ARG A 256 6.08 11.15 7.03
CA ARG A 256 7.47 11.50 6.70
C ARG A 256 8.17 10.35 5.97
N LEU A 257 7.98 9.13 6.45
CA LEU A 257 8.55 7.92 5.85
C LEU A 257 7.95 7.66 4.46
N LEU A 258 6.65 7.89 4.30
CA LEU A 258 5.98 7.81 2.99
C LEU A 258 6.62 8.76 1.99
N LEU A 259 6.79 10.03 2.32
CA LEU A 259 7.42 11.00 1.42
C LEU A 259 8.88 10.68 1.13
N HIS A 260 9.61 10.20 2.12
CA HIS A 260 10.99 9.74 1.94
C HIS A 260 11.11 8.59 0.93
N TYR A 261 10.28 7.56 1.07
CA TYR A 261 10.27 6.44 0.11
C TYR A 261 9.76 6.87 -1.26
N THR A 262 8.77 7.76 -1.32
CA THR A 262 8.29 8.36 -2.57
C THR A 262 9.42 9.06 -3.32
N GLN A 263 10.20 9.89 -2.65
CA GLN A 263 11.35 10.55 -3.25
C GLN A 263 12.40 9.56 -3.73
N ASN A 264 12.70 8.56 -2.91
CA ASN A 264 13.72 7.57 -3.24
C ASN A 264 13.36 6.73 -4.48
N ILE A 265 12.10 6.27 -4.61
CA ILE A 265 11.71 5.47 -5.77
C ILE A 265 11.73 6.29 -7.06
N ILE A 266 11.30 7.56 -7.00
CA ILE A 266 11.31 8.45 -8.16
C ILE A 266 12.76 8.70 -8.59
N ARG A 267 13.65 9.03 -7.64
CA ARG A 267 15.05 9.37 -7.90
C ARG A 267 15.90 8.19 -8.33
N ALA A 268 15.69 7.01 -7.73
CA ALA A 268 16.46 5.81 -8.04
C ALA A 268 16.09 5.15 -9.37
N CYS A 269 14.91 5.45 -9.92
CA CYS A 269 14.49 4.88 -11.19
C CYS A 269 15.28 5.46 -12.35
N PRO A 270 15.90 4.64 -13.21
CA PRO A 270 16.77 5.14 -14.30
C PRO A 270 16.02 5.71 -15.50
N CYS A 271 14.70 5.67 -15.54
CA CYS A 271 13.93 6.20 -16.65
C CYS A 271 13.96 7.74 -16.69
N ASP A 272 13.86 8.34 -17.88
CA ASP A 272 13.96 9.79 -18.06
C ASP A 272 12.67 10.53 -17.66
N SER A 273 11.50 10.11 -18.19
CA SER A 273 10.25 10.87 -18.09
C SER A 273 9.17 10.19 -17.20
N GLY A 274 9.47 9.04 -16.62
CA GLY A 274 8.55 8.23 -15.85
C GLY A 274 8.26 6.87 -16.50
N CYS A 275 7.96 5.89 -15.65
CA CYS A 275 7.60 4.54 -16.06
C CYS A 275 6.70 3.88 -15.01
N PRO A 276 6.11 2.70 -15.30
CA PRO A 276 5.28 1.98 -14.33
C PRO A 276 5.97 1.58 -13.02
N SER A 277 7.31 1.58 -13.00
CA SER A 277 8.08 1.28 -11.78
C SER A 277 8.27 2.49 -10.86
N CYS A 278 7.87 3.70 -11.26
CA CYS A 278 8.05 4.90 -10.43
C CYS A 278 6.80 5.78 -10.37
N VAL A 279 6.43 6.48 -11.48
CA VAL A 279 5.37 7.51 -11.43
C VAL A 279 4.16 7.21 -12.32
N HIS A 280 4.17 6.19 -13.16
CA HIS A 280 3.01 5.84 -13.97
C HIS A 280 2.10 4.86 -13.25
N SER A 281 0.80 5.17 -13.20
CA SER A 281 -0.24 4.28 -12.68
C SER A 281 -1.11 3.74 -13.82
N PRO A 282 -1.41 2.43 -13.84
CA PRO A 282 -2.35 1.87 -14.82
C PRO A 282 -3.80 2.33 -14.56
N GLN A 283 -4.09 2.80 -13.35
CA GLN A 283 -5.43 3.25 -12.93
C GLN A 283 -5.64 4.76 -13.12
N CYS A 284 -4.65 5.47 -13.67
CA CYS A 284 -4.74 6.91 -13.87
C CYS A 284 -5.81 7.30 -14.87
N GLY A 285 -6.82 8.04 -14.41
CA GLY A 285 -7.92 8.55 -15.26
C GLY A 285 -7.47 9.54 -16.33
N SER A 286 -6.37 10.27 -16.12
CA SER A 286 -5.79 11.21 -17.11
C SER A 286 -4.81 10.54 -18.07
N GLY A 287 -4.53 9.22 -17.90
CA GLY A 287 -3.58 8.48 -18.72
C GLY A 287 -2.12 8.89 -18.48
N ASN A 288 -1.78 9.21 -17.24
CA ASN A 288 -0.46 9.67 -16.79
C ASN A 288 -0.02 10.98 -17.48
N ARG A 289 -0.94 11.93 -17.62
CA ARG A 289 -0.65 13.25 -18.23
C ARG A 289 -1.42 14.37 -17.53
N PRO A 290 -0.76 15.52 -17.23
CA PRO A 290 0.68 15.74 -17.38
C PRO A 290 1.48 14.91 -16.37
N MET A 291 2.79 14.71 -16.61
CA MET A 291 3.70 13.98 -15.74
C MET A 291 5.09 14.59 -15.82
N ASP A 292 5.62 15.07 -14.70
CA ASP A 292 6.98 15.61 -14.59
C ASP A 292 7.73 14.92 -13.45
N LYS A 293 8.51 13.91 -13.82
CA LYS A 293 9.33 13.14 -12.87
C LYS A 293 10.41 14.00 -12.23
N SER A 294 11.04 14.85 -13.02
CA SER A 294 12.13 15.73 -12.56
C SER A 294 11.60 16.80 -11.60
N GLY A 295 10.46 17.37 -11.93
CA GLY A 295 9.74 18.31 -11.08
C GLY A 295 9.29 17.68 -9.75
N ALA A 296 8.87 16.42 -9.74
CA ALA A 296 8.54 15.70 -8.53
C ALA A 296 9.74 15.58 -7.57
N VAL A 297 10.91 15.21 -8.10
CA VAL A 297 12.17 15.17 -7.32
C VAL A 297 12.53 16.57 -6.80
N PHE A 298 12.36 17.59 -7.64
CA PHE A 298 12.61 18.98 -7.27
C PHE A 298 11.74 19.41 -6.08
N ILE A 299 10.43 19.20 -6.14
CA ILE A 299 9.49 19.57 -5.06
C ILE A 299 9.83 18.84 -3.76
N LEU A 300 9.99 17.51 -3.80
CA LEU A 300 10.27 16.71 -2.61
C LEU A 300 11.60 17.09 -1.95
N LYS A 301 12.63 17.38 -2.75
CA LYS A 301 13.93 17.86 -2.24
C LYS A 301 13.81 19.21 -1.55
N HIS A 302 13.01 20.15 -2.10
CA HIS A 302 12.83 21.47 -1.49
C HIS A 302 11.95 21.42 -0.23
N LEU A 303 10.98 20.51 -0.16
CA LEU A 303 10.23 20.23 1.06
C LEU A 303 11.16 19.74 2.17
N GLU A 304 12.03 18.79 1.87
CA GLU A 304 13.02 18.26 2.84
C GLU A 304 14.00 19.32 3.31
N ALA A 305 14.58 20.09 2.39
CA ALA A 305 15.54 21.16 2.71
C ALA A 305 14.94 22.29 3.55
N SER A 306 13.66 22.60 3.36
CA SER A 306 12.95 23.64 4.12
C SER A 306 12.79 23.30 5.60
N GLU A 307 12.88 22.05 5.99
CA GLU A 307 12.88 21.61 7.39
C GLU A 307 14.27 21.78 8.02
N ALA A 308 15.31 21.33 7.33
CA ALA A 308 16.69 21.42 7.82
C ALA A 308 17.10 22.88 8.12
N LEU A 309 16.59 23.84 7.32
CA LEU A 309 16.84 25.26 7.54
C LEU A 309 16.15 25.80 8.81
N LYS A 310 14.96 25.29 9.13
CA LYS A 310 14.20 25.71 10.32
C LYS A 310 14.78 25.13 11.61
N ASP A 311 15.23 23.87 11.56
CA ASP A 311 15.89 23.23 12.71
C ASP A 311 17.21 23.95 13.05
N HIS A 312 17.96 24.40 12.03
CA HIS A 312 19.16 25.20 12.23
C HIS A 312 18.88 26.58 12.84
N LEU A 313 17.79 27.22 12.46
CA LEU A 313 17.39 28.51 13.01
C LEU A 313 16.85 28.41 14.45
N GLN A 314 16.22 27.29 14.80
CA GLN A 314 15.75 27.02 16.17
C GLN A 314 16.90 26.66 17.11
N THR A 315 17.86 25.85 16.66
CA THR A 315 19.07 25.54 17.44
C THR A 315 19.94 26.78 17.70
N THR A 316 20.01 27.71 16.75
CA THR A 316 20.74 28.98 16.97
C THR A 316 20.01 29.94 17.88
N SER A 317 18.69 29.91 18.00
CA SER A 317 17.91 30.74 18.94
C SER A 317 17.97 30.19 20.37
N ASP A 318 18.03 28.86 20.52
CA ASP A 318 18.15 28.22 21.85
C ASP A 318 19.57 28.36 22.44
N ASP A 319 20.61 28.41 21.60
CA ASP A 319 21.99 28.65 22.03
C ASP A 319 22.21 30.10 22.54
N PHE A 320 21.38 31.07 22.13
CA PHE A 320 21.45 32.45 22.61
C PHE A 320 20.72 32.67 23.94
N SER A 321 19.78 31.77 24.31
CA SER A 321 19.03 31.88 25.57
C SER A 321 19.64 31.09 26.74
N SER A 322 20.56 30.15 26.47
CA SER A 322 21.14 29.27 27.50
C SER A 322 22.43 29.81 28.19
N LYS A 323 22.93 30.98 27.79
CA LYS A 323 24.14 31.59 28.42
C LYS A 323 23.88 32.45 29.63
N ARG A 324 22.76 32.30 30.31
CA ARG A 324 22.53 32.92 31.62
C ARG A 324 21.87 31.96 32.60
N ARG A 325 22.68 31.07 33.18
CA ARG A 325 22.56 30.69 34.59
C ARG A 325 23.70 29.75 34.98
N THR A 326 24.55 30.31 35.81
CA THR A 326 25.67 29.69 36.49
C THR A 326 25.22 28.73 37.59
N SER A 327 25.93 27.60 37.67
CA SER A 327 26.43 26.91 38.86
C SER A 327 25.47 26.60 40.02
N ARG A 328 25.25 25.33 40.28
CA ARG A 328 25.52 24.73 41.60
C ARG A 328 25.62 23.18 41.49
N VAL A 329 26.76 22.73 41.87
CA VAL A 329 27.14 21.37 42.17
C VAL A 329 26.38 20.90 43.44
N GLN A 330 25.83 19.71 43.44
CA GLN A 330 25.93 18.81 44.61
C GLN A 330 25.76 17.33 44.22
N GLU A 331 26.68 16.61 44.78
CA GLU A 331 26.87 15.15 44.72
C GLU A 331 25.76 14.37 45.43
N GLY A 332 25.64 13.11 45.01
CA GLY A 332 25.47 12.07 46.00
C GLY A 332 24.26 11.17 45.91
N LYS A 333 24.52 9.96 45.52
CA LYS A 333 24.04 8.67 46.05
C LYS A 333 23.31 7.77 45.06
N GLN A 334 24.02 6.76 44.58
CA GLN A 334 23.40 5.44 44.38
C GLN A 334 22.87 4.92 45.73
N PRO A 335 21.79 4.16 45.70
CA PRO A 335 22.00 2.74 45.86
C PRO A 335 21.03 1.75 45.11
N SER A 336 21.63 0.61 44.95
CA SER A 336 21.06 -0.75 45.05
C SER A 336 20.13 -1.29 43.96
N ARG A 337 20.72 -2.27 43.36
CA ARG A 337 20.12 -3.40 42.66
C ARG A 337 18.82 -3.91 43.32
N GLN A 338 17.80 -4.09 42.53
CA GLN A 338 16.93 -5.26 42.66
C GLN A 338 16.65 -5.81 41.26
N ASN A 339 17.03 -7.08 41.15
CA ASN A 339 16.75 -7.95 39.99
C ASN A 339 15.26 -8.01 39.71
N GLN A 340 14.85 -7.70 38.50
CA GLN A 340 13.80 -8.42 37.83
C GLN A 340 14.23 -8.58 36.38
N ALA A 341 14.56 -9.79 36.00
CA ALA A 341 14.88 -10.22 34.65
C ALA A 341 13.59 -10.20 33.79
N SER A 342 13.39 -9.14 33.04
CA SER A 342 12.62 -9.17 31.81
C SER A 342 13.59 -8.82 30.68
N GLY A 343 14.42 -9.79 30.31
CA GLY A 343 15.20 -9.71 29.09
C GLY A 343 14.21 -9.63 27.93
N ASP A 344 14.20 -8.52 27.21
CA ASP A 344 13.43 -8.39 25.98
C ASP A 344 13.87 -9.51 25.02
N LEU A 345 12.95 -10.43 24.72
CA LEU A 345 13.16 -11.57 23.82
C LEU A 345 13.61 -11.04 22.45
N TYR A 346 14.82 -11.45 22.03
CA TYR A 346 15.35 -11.05 20.72
C TYR A 346 14.79 -11.95 19.64
N TYR A 347 13.81 -11.45 18.88
CA TYR A 347 13.18 -12.23 17.84
C TYR A 347 13.35 -11.61 16.46
N GLY A 348 13.28 -12.49 15.45
CA GLY A 348 13.20 -12.12 14.04
C GLY A 348 11.98 -12.73 13.38
N VAL A 349 11.38 -12.02 12.43
CA VAL A 349 10.32 -12.55 11.60
C VAL A 349 10.88 -12.86 10.23
N PHE A 350 10.65 -14.07 9.73
CA PHE A 350 11.29 -14.60 8.53
C PHE A 350 10.26 -15.09 7.51
N ASP A 351 10.54 -14.83 6.24
CA ASP A 351 9.81 -15.35 5.08
C ASP A 351 10.73 -15.39 3.87
N LEU A 352 10.49 -16.31 2.92
CA LEU A 352 11.25 -16.39 1.66
C LEU A 352 10.36 -16.60 0.44
N GLU A 353 10.93 -16.29 -0.72
CA GLU A 353 10.34 -16.55 -2.03
C GLU A 353 11.28 -17.41 -2.86
N THR A 354 10.71 -18.31 -3.67
CA THR A 354 11.47 -19.26 -4.47
C THR A 354 11.60 -18.86 -5.94
N GLN A 355 12.65 -19.36 -6.59
CA GLN A 355 12.88 -19.16 -8.04
C GLN A 355 11.98 -20.07 -8.88
N ARG A 356 11.67 -21.26 -8.39
CA ARG A 356 10.90 -22.28 -9.09
C ARG A 356 9.65 -22.65 -8.28
N SER A 357 8.60 -22.93 -8.99
CA SER A 357 7.35 -23.41 -8.42
C SER A 357 7.43 -24.91 -8.08
N ALA A 358 6.48 -25.39 -7.26
CA ALA A 358 6.37 -26.82 -6.96
C ALA A 358 6.21 -27.68 -8.20
N ALA A 359 5.48 -27.20 -9.22
CA ALA A 359 5.28 -27.92 -10.47
C ALA A 359 6.60 -28.12 -11.25
N GLU A 360 7.49 -27.11 -11.25
CA GLU A 360 8.77 -27.17 -11.96
C GLU A 360 9.79 -28.10 -11.31
N VAL A 361 9.67 -28.37 -10.01
CA VAL A 361 10.57 -29.28 -9.29
C VAL A 361 9.98 -30.66 -9.04
N GLY A 362 8.74 -30.92 -9.51
CA GLY A 362 8.09 -32.22 -9.39
C GLY A 362 7.28 -32.41 -8.11
N GLY A 363 6.91 -31.33 -7.41
CA GLY A 363 6.02 -31.35 -6.26
C GLY A 363 6.62 -30.71 -5.00
N TRP A 364 5.78 -30.44 -4.03
CA TRP A 364 6.15 -29.81 -2.74
C TRP A 364 7.14 -30.59 -1.90
N GLN A 365 7.26 -31.91 -2.12
CA GLN A 365 8.25 -32.77 -1.46
C GLN A 365 9.69 -32.42 -1.86
N HIS A 366 9.89 -31.70 -2.95
CA HIS A 366 11.16 -31.25 -3.49
C HIS A 366 11.42 -29.75 -3.29
N ALA A 367 10.91 -29.18 -2.20
CA ALA A 367 11.10 -27.79 -1.87
C ALA A 367 12.58 -27.39 -1.76
N ASP A 368 13.45 -28.30 -1.37
CA ASP A 368 14.90 -28.19 -1.35
C ASP A 368 15.53 -27.83 -2.74
N ARG A 369 14.80 -28.08 -3.83
CA ARG A 369 15.24 -27.80 -5.21
C ARG A 369 14.65 -26.55 -5.82
N MET A 370 13.79 -25.85 -5.09
CA MET A 370 13.09 -24.67 -5.63
C MET A 370 13.99 -23.46 -5.83
N GLY A 371 15.14 -23.40 -5.14
CA GLY A 371 16.03 -22.25 -5.14
C GLY A 371 15.42 -21.03 -4.47
N ILE A 372 16.26 -20.15 -3.94
CA ILE A 372 15.82 -18.93 -3.26
C ILE A 372 15.87 -17.74 -4.22
N SER A 373 14.74 -17.09 -4.45
CA SER A 373 14.69 -15.79 -5.13
C SER A 373 15.12 -14.67 -4.18
N CYS A 374 14.55 -14.65 -2.98
CA CYS A 374 14.99 -13.80 -1.87
C CYS A 374 14.49 -14.34 -0.54
N GLY A 375 15.27 -14.13 0.54
CA GLY A 375 14.83 -14.28 1.92
C GLY A 375 14.79 -12.92 2.60
N VAL A 376 13.80 -12.69 3.46
CA VAL A 376 13.64 -11.43 4.18
C VAL A 376 13.50 -11.70 5.68
N ILE A 377 14.27 -10.98 6.48
CA ILE A 377 14.18 -10.99 7.93
C ILE A 377 13.81 -9.61 8.44
N TYR A 378 12.82 -9.52 9.31
CA TYR A 378 12.62 -8.37 10.17
C TYR A 378 13.29 -8.61 11.50
N ASP A 379 14.29 -7.79 11.84
CA ASP A 379 14.98 -7.81 13.13
C ASP A 379 14.23 -6.89 14.11
N ALA A 380 13.60 -7.47 15.12
CA ALA A 380 12.76 -6.74 16.06
C ALA A 380 13.54 -5.76 16.95
N ARG A 381 14.80 -6.08 17.28
CA ARG A 381 15.66 -5.21 18.10
C ARG A 381 16.13 -3.99 17.30
N ARG A 382 16.48 -4.21 16.03
CA ARG A 382 16.89 -3.14 15.10
C ARG A 382 15.71 -2.40 14.46
N LYS A 383 14.51 -2.97 14.54
CA LYS A 383 13.29 -2.50 13.88
C LYS A 383 13.49 -2.27 12.37
N ALA A 384 14.20 -3.18 11.74
CA ALA A 384 14.62 -3.06 10.35
C ALA A 384 14.46 -4.37 9.58
N PHE A 385 14.16 -4.27 8.29
CA PHE A 385 14.17 -5.39 7.35
C PHE A 385 15.56 -5.58 6.77
N ARG A 386 15.94 -6.84 6.58
CA ARG A 386 17.12 -7.23 5.82
C ARG A 386 16.75 -8.30 4.80
N SER A 387 17.12 -8.05 3.55
CA SER A 387 16.88 -8.97 2.44
C SER A 387 18.19 -9.67 2.06
N TYR A 388 18.07 -10.92 1.65
CA TYR A 388 19.17 -11.79 1.23
C TYR A 388 18.81 -12.41 -0.12
N LEU A 389 19.75 -12.41 -1.04
CA LEU A 389 19.65 -13.12 -2.31
C LEU A 389 20.27 -14.52 -2.17
N GLU A 390 20.17 -15.34 -3.22
CA GLU A 390 20.63 -16.72 -3.20
C GLU A 390 22.10 -16.88 -2.82
N ASP A 391 22.97 -16.00 -3.29
CA ASP A 391 24.42 -15.96 -2.99
C ASP A 391 24.72 -15.60 -1.52
N GLN A 392 23.74 -15.10 -0.78
CA GLN A 392 23.82 -14.67 0.63
C GLN A 392 23.11 -15.64 1.58
N VAL A 393 22.74 -16.84 1.13
CA VAL A 393 21.97 -17.79 1.96
C VAL A 393 22.75 -18.20 3.22
N GLY A 394 24.05 -18.31 3.17
CA GLY A 394 24.89 -18.58 4.34
C GLY A 394 24.77 -17.49 5.41
N ASP A 395 24.71 -16.22 5.00
CA ASP A 395 24.51 -15.08 5.90
C ASP A 395 23.09 -15.06 6.46
N LEU A 396 22.10 -15.40 5.62
CA LEU A 396 20.69 -15.54 6.04
C LEU A 396 20.57 -16.58 7.17
N ILE A 397 21.11 -17.77 6.97
CA ILE A 397 21.08 -18.86 7.98
C ILE A 397 21.79 -18.42 9.26
N SER A 398 22.98 -17.82 9.13
CA SER A 398 23.74 -17.29 10.25
C SER A 398 23.00 -16.18 11.01
N HIS A 399 22.14 -15.44 10.32
CA HIS A 399 21.30 -14.42 10.96
C HIS A 399 20.13 -15.03 11.72
N LEU A 400 19.47 -16.05 11.17
CA LEU A 400 18.39 -16.77 11.83
C LEU A 400 18.86 -17.39 13.16
N GLN A 401 20.09 -17.94 13.20
CA GLN A 401 20.68 -18.54 14.41
C GLN A 401 20.96 -17.55 15.56
N ARG A 402 20.91 -16.25 15.31
CA ARG A 402 21.16 -15.22 16.35
C ARG A 402 19.92 -14.84 17.15
N PHE A 403 18.74 -15.23 16.69
CA PHE A 403 17.50 -14.92 17.38
C PHE A 403 17.22 -15.92 18.50
N ASP A 404 16.69 -15.41 19.61
CA ASP A 404 16.13 -16.24 20.66
C ASP A 404 14.83 -16.91 20.21
N LEU A 405 14.13 -16.29 19.22
CA LEU A 405 12.91 -16.80 18.62
C LEU A 405 12.82 -16.36 17.15
N VAL A 406 12.60 -17.31 16.26
CA VAL A 406 12.21 -17.06 14.87
C VAL A 406 10.70 -17.15 14.75
N VAL A 407 10.06 -16.19 14.11
CA VAL A 407 8.61 -16.15 13.87
C VAL A 407 8.37 -16.26 12.38
N GLY A 408 7.46 -17.12 11.95
CA GLY A 408 7.09 -17.24 10.53
C GLY A 408 5.74 -17.91 10.30
N PHE A 409 5.32 -17.94 9.05
CA PHE A 409 4.07 -18.55 8.63
C PHE A 409 4.34 -19.69 7.65
N ASN A 410 4.05 -20.92 8.03
CA ASN A 410 4.36 -22.16 7.31
C ASN A 410 5.88 -22.42 7.14
N VAL A 411 6.69 -21.79 8.01
CA VAL A 411 8.14 -21.77 7.90
C VAL A 411 8.76 -23.15 8.13
N ASN A 412 8.22 -23.94 9.04
CA ASN A 412 8.70 -25.30 9.34
C ASN A 412 8.51 -26.27 8.17
N ARG A 413 7.43 -26.12 7.43
CA ARG A 413 7.07 -27.04 6.34
C ARG A 413 7.56 -26.61 4.97
N PHE A 414 7.85 -25.32 4.79
CA PHE A 414 8.24 -24.77 3.50
C PHE A 414 9.60 -24.10 3.55
N ASP A 415 9.74 -22.97 4.22
CA ASP A 415 10.94 -22.14 4.15
C ASP A 415 12.19 -22.87 4.62
N TYR A 416 12.12 -23.58 5.72
CA TYR A 416 13.24 -24.38 6.21
C TYR A 416 13.61 -25.53 5.29
N ARG A 417 12.65 -26.12 4.58
CA ARG A 417 12.94 -27.13 3.57
C ARG A 417 13.66 -26.56 2.37
N VAL A 418 13.30 -25.35 1.93
CA VAL A 418 14.03 -24.66 0.88
C VAL A 418 15.46 -24.39 1.33
N LEU A 419 15.67 -23.91 2.56
CA LEU A 419 16.99 -23.66 3.13
C LEU A 419 17.84 -24.95 3.30
N GLN A 420 17.22 -26.11 3.52
CA GLN A 420 17.91 -27.40 3.56
C GLN A 420 18.59 -27.76 2.23
N GLY A 421 18.13 -27.20 1.10
CA GLY A 421 18.81 -27.35 -0.18
C GLY A 421 20.20 -26.67 -0.25
N TYR A 422 20.49 -25.76 0.71
CA TYR A 422 21.73 -24.98 0.76
C TYR A 422 22.63 -25.31 1.96
N SER A 423 22.09 -25.97 2.99
CA SER A 423 22.81 -26.20 4.25
C SER A 423 22.39 -27.51 4.90
N SER A 424 23.35 -28.19 5.52
CA SER A 424 23.09 -29.34 6.38
C SER A 424 22.68 -28.97 7.81
N PHE A 425 22.44 -27.68 8.09
CA PHE A 425 22.00 -27.22 9.40
C PHE A 425 20.63 -27.80 9.73
N ASP A 426 20.47 -28.27 10.94
CA ASP A 426 19.18 -28.76 11.44
C ASP A 426 18.32 -27.58 11.92
N PHE A 427 17.39 -27.13 11.08
CA PHE A 427 16.51 -26.01 11.37
C PHE A 427 15.51 -26.30 12.51
N THR A 428 15.33 -27.57 12.92
CA THR A 428 14.50 -27.91 14.10
C THR A 428 15.16 -27.45 15.41
N ALA A 429 16.46 -27.15 15.40
CA ALA A 429 17.17 -26.58 16.52
C ALA A 429 16.84 -25.09 16.78
N LEU A 430 16.22 -24.40 15.81
CA LEU A 430 15.76 -23.03 15.99
C LEU A 430 14.48 -23.02 16.83
N ASN A 431 14.47 -22.16 17.85
CA ASN A 431 13.24 -21.89 18.58
C ASN A 431 12.30 -21.09 17.65
N THR A 432 11.25 -21.73 17.14
CA THR A 432 10.40 -21.18 16.10
C THR A 432 8.95 -21.10 16.55
N LEU A 433 8.36 -19.92 16.43
CA LEU A 433 6.92 -19.70 16.52
C LEU A 433 6.31 -19.83 15.13
N GLU A 434 5.71 -20.98 14.86
CA GLU A 434 5.01 -21.27 13.60
C GLU A 434 3.55 -20.81 13.67
N ILE A 435 3.26 -19.68 13.09
CA ILE A 435 1.95 -19.03 13.23
C ILE A 435 0.82 -19.90 12.68
N LEU A 436 1.03 -20.61 11.55
CA LEU A 436 0.00 -21.49 10.97
C LEU A 436 -0.33 -22.67 11.88
N GLU A 437 0.66 -23.25 12.57
CA GLU A 437 0.45 -24.35 13.49
C GLU A 437 -0.23 -23.88 14.78
N GLU A 438 0.17 -22.74 15.33
CA GLU A 438 -0.46 -22.15 16.50
C GLU A 438 -1.94 -21.86 16.26
N ILE A 439 -2.27 -21.28 15.10
CA ILE A 439 -3.67 -21.02 14.71
C ILE A 439 -4.44 -22.33 14.55
N HIS A 440 -3.85 -23.33 13.87
CA HIS A 440 -4.50 -24.62 13.70
C HIS A 440 -4.78 -25.31 15.06
N ASN A 441 -3.84 -25.23 15.99
CA ASN A 441 -3.99 -25.81 17.33
C ASN A 441 -5.13 -25.13 18.13
N HIS A 442 -5.34 -23.83 17.93
CA HIS A 442 -6.38 -23.08 18.63
C HIS A 442 -7.76 -23.18 17.96
N LEU A 443 -7.83 -23.15 16.63
CA LEU A 443 -9.09 -23.06 15.88
C LEU A 443 -9.55 -24.41 15.31
N GLY A 444 -8.67 -25.43 15.24
CA GLY A 444 -8.97 -26.72 14.65
C GLY A 444 -8.94 -26.75 13.11
N PHE A 445 -8.70 -25.61 12.46
CA PHE A 445 -8.60 -25.48 11.01
C PHE A 445 -7.48 -24.52 10.60
N ARG A 446 -7.04 -24.58 9.34
CA ARG A 446 -5.96 -23.75 8.82
C ARG A 446 -6.53 -22.52 8.13
N LEU A 447 -5.97 -21.36 8.45
CA LEU A 447 -6.24 -20.10 7.78
C LEU A 447 -5.07 -19.74 6.84
N SER A 448 -5.38 -19.10 5.72
CA SER A 448 -4.33 -18.50 4.89
C SER A 448 -3.77 -17.26 5.58
N LEU A 449 -2.52 -16.92 5.30
CA LEU A 449 -1.91 -15.70 5.82
C LEU A 449 -2.69 -14.44 5.44
N ALA A 450 -3.26 -14.41 4.23
CA ALA A 450 -4.11 -13.32 3.77
C ALA A 450 -5.39 -13.18 4.60
N HIS A 451 -6.07 -14.31 4.88
CA HIS A 451 -7.28 -14.32 5.71
C HIS A 451 -6.96 -13.91 7.15
N LEU A 452 -5.86 -14.44 7.70
CA LEU A 452 -5.41 -14.06 9.03
C LEU A 452 -5.11 -12.56 9.13
N ALA A 453 -4.43 -12.00 8.11
CA ALA A 453 -4.15 -10.57 8.05
C ALA A 453 -5.44 -9.74 7.99
N GLN A 454 -6.42 -10.20 7.22
CA GLN A 454 -7.70 -9.54 7.08
C GLN A 454 -8.46 -9.48 8.40
N GLU A 455 -8.50 -10.58 9.14
CA GLU A 455 -9.26 -10.68 10.40
C GLU A 455 -8.53 -10.05 11.59
N THR A 456 -7.19 -10.12 11.62
CA THR A 456 -6.43 -9.70 12.79
C THR A 456 -5.94 -8.26 12.77
N LEU A 457 -5.83 -7.64 11.61
CA LEU A 457 -5.41 -6.24 11.49
C LEU A 457 -6.58 -5.26 11.56
N ASN A 458 -7.76 -5.73 12.02
CA ASN A 458 -8.98 -4.94 12.13
C ASN A 458 -9.27 -4.19 10.82
N LYS A 459 -9.06 -4.83 9.72
CA LYS A 459 -9.66 -4.42 8.46
C LYS A 459 -11.12 -4.83 8.53
N ASN A 460 -11.86 -4.22 9.42
CA ASN A 460 -13.30 -4.24 9.33
C ASN A 460 -13.66 -3.55 8.02
N LYS A 461 -14.09 -4.38 7.31
CA LYS A 461 -15.11 -4.59 6.31
C LYS A 461 -15.67 -3.29 5.81
#